data_c0063f083d8d5277015288f4a5c9f122
#
_entry.id   c0063f083d8d5277015288f4a5c9f122
#
_cell.length_a   1.000
_cell.length_b   1.000
_cell.length_c   1.000
_cell.angle_alpha   90.00
_cell.angle_beta   90.00
_cell.angle_gamma   90.00
#
_symmetry.space_group_name_H-M   'P 1'
#
loop_
_entity.id
_entity.type
_entity.pdbx_description
1 polymer ?
#
loop_
_entity_poly.entity_id
_entity_poly.type
_entity_poly.pdbx_seq_one_letter_code
_entity_poly.pdbx_strand_id
1 'polypeptide(L)'
;MLAGGETVLVGVSGGADSVALLHLLSSLAPDWQLRLHVLHVDHQLRAESAADAVFVQALGARLGIPVDVATVAVERCGSLEAGAREARYAALAACAARVGADRIAVGHTADDQAETVLMRLLQGAGVRGLSGIPPVRGAIIRPLIEVRRSALEAELARAGLAWAQDETNRDPKFLRNRIRHELLPLLSDSYNPEVATALVRLASLARETVGALDQAAAAELARLAGWGDGGAIVRLEALRALPRPVAAEVLRQAASRLGSRAPLRAWAHRGLKRVLAVPAPRRPFRLSGVTVEVSGALARLATAPLPPLIERSVLVPGRTELPEIGQALEARLVGADAYAIPREPSRVAFDADELALPLLVRARRRGERFVAFGGAERRLKTLLIEAKVPRWDRARVPVVEAGGTIVWVARLRRGAAGRVTARTRRVLELALVPLAQPDRPQ
;
A
#
# COMPACT_ATOMS: atom_id res chain seq x y z
N MET A 1 21.39 -12.80 -2.57
CA MET A 1 20.29 -13.34 -3.37
C MET A 1 20.03 -14.80 -3.04
N LEU A 2 21.09 -15.58 -2.91
CA LEU A 2 21.11 -16.98 -2.47
C LEU A 2 21.90 -17.07 -1.17
N ALA A 3 21.53 -17.99 -0.28
CA ALA A 3 22.18 -18.23 1.01
C ALA A 3 22.86 -19.62 1.06
N GLY A 4 22.51 -20.51 0.15
CA GLY A 4 22.93 -21.90 0.07
C GLY A 4 21.83 -22.86 0.52
N GLY A 5 21.73 -24.02 -0.15
CA GLY A 5 20.73 -25.06 0.11
C GLY A 5 19.38 -24.87 -0.61
N GLU A 6 19.19 -23.75 -1.35
CA GLU A 6 17.92 -23.46 -2.01
C GLU A 6 17.67 -24.33 -3.26
N THR A 7 16.38 -24.54 -3.54
CA THR A 7 15.91 -24.99 -4.86
C THR A 7 15.67 -23.76 -5.73
N VAL A 8 16.38 -23.69 -6.86
CA VAL A 8 16.33 -22.54 -7.78
C VAL A 8 15.74 -22.96 -9.13
N LEU A 9 14.61 -22.37 -9.47
CA LEU A 9 14.04 -22.47 -10.82
C LEU A 9 14.73 -21.46 -11.76
N VAL A 10 15.39 -21.93 -12.81
CA VAL A 10 16.11 -21.09 -13.77
C VAL A 10 15.26 -20.93 -15.02
N GLY A 11 14.87 -19.70 -15.36
CA GLY A 11 14.16 -19.40 -16.61
C GLY A 11 15.16 -19.31 -17.77
N VAL A 12 15.12 -20.27 -18.70
CA VAL A 12 16.06 -20.36 -19.83
C VAL A 12 15.31 -20.23 -21.16
N SER A 13 15.64 -19.16 -21.91
CA SER A 13 15.07 -18.90 -23.26
C SER A 13 15.89 -19.50 -24.42
N GLY A 14 17.09 -19.99 -24.14
CA GLY A 14 18.05 -20.43 -25.16
C GLY A 14 19.07 -19.36 -25.57
N GLY A 15 18.79 -18.08 -25.36
CA GLY A 15 19.71 -16.98 -25.66
C GLY A 15 20.89 -16.89 -24.67
N ALA A 16 21.98 -16.21 -25.08
CA ALA A 16 23.27 -16.15 -24.38
C ALA A 16 23.14 -15.85 -22.89
N ASP A 17 22.38 -14.83 -22.50
CA ASP A 17 22.24 -14.40 -21.10
C ASP A 17 21.63 -15.52 -20.22
N SER A 18 20.62 -16.24 -20.72
CA SER A 18 19.95 -17.30 -19.99
C SER A 18 20.76 -18.60 -19.94
N VAL A 19 21.52 -18.91 -21.00
CA VAL A 19 22.45 -20.04 -21.04
C VAL A 19 23.62 -19.79 -20.08
N ALA A 20 24.18 -18.58 -20.09
CA ALA A 20 25.24 -18.19 -19.17
C ALA A 20 24.76 -18.25 -17.69
N LEU A 21 23.54 -17.80 -17.41
CA LEU A 21 22.95 -17.91 -16.08
C LEU A 21 22.88 -19.37 -15.62
N LEU A 22 22.38 -20.27 -16.46
CA LEU A 22 22.27 -21.69 -16.14
C LEU A 22 23.65 -22.29 -15.93
N HIS A 23 24.62 -22.02 -16.82
CA HIS A 23 26.00 -22.50 -16.73
C HIS A 23 26.66 -22.07 -15.41
N LEU A 24 26.62 -20.79 -15.08
CA LEU A 24 27.22 -20.26 -13.87
C LEU A 24 26.56 -20.81 -12.60
N LEU A 25 25.23 -20.92 -12.56
CA LEU A 25 24.54 -21.52 -11.43
C LEU A 25 24.85 -23.02 -11.29
N SER A 26 24.98 -23.75 -12.41
CA SER A 26 25.36 -25.17 -12.37
C SER A 26 26.77 -25.37 -11.83
N SER A 27 27.70 -24.49 -12.19
CA SER A 27 29.08 -24.52 -11.69
C SER A 27 29.17 -24.20 -10.18
N LEU A 28 28.31 -23.32 -9.70
CA LEU A 28 28.24 -22.95 -8.27
C LEU A 28 27.39 -23.91 -7.42
N ALA A 29 26.54 -24.72 -8.05
CA ALA A 29 25.56 -25.55 -7.35
C ALA A 29 26.18 -26.53 -6.35
N PRO A 30 27.32 -27.19 -6.59
CA PRO A 30 27.93 -28.08 -5.62
C PRO A 30 28.39 -27.36 -4.34
N ASP A 31 29.09 -26.23 -4.49
CA ASP A 31 29.66 -25.48 -3.36
C ASP A 31 28.56 -24.81 -2.52
N TRP A 32 27.50 -24.40 -3.15
CA TRP A 32 26.35 -23.73 -2.52
C TRP A 32 25.20 -24.68 -2.20
N GLN A 33 25.33 -25.96 -2.47
CA GLN A 33 24.31 -26.99 -2.26
C GLN A 33 22.97 -26.65 -2.91
N LEU A 34 23.00 -26.02 -4.09
CA LEU A 34 21.79 -25.64 -4.81
C LEU A 34 21.17 -26.84 -5.53
N ARG A 35 19.87 -26.89 -5.56
CA ARG A 35 19.10 -27.78 -6.42
C ARG A 35 18.53 -26.95 -7.56
N LEU A 36 18.95 -27.25 -8.79
CA LEU A 36 18.54 -26.52 -9.96
C LEU A 36 17.42 -27.24 -10.71
N HIS A 37 16.48 -26.47 -11.21
CA HIS A 37 15.44 -26.91 -12.12
C HIS A 37 15.29 -25.87 -13.23
N VAL A 38 15.11 -26.27 -14.48
CA VAL A 38 14.99 -25.36 -15.63
C VAL A 38 13.55 -25.28 -16.09
N LEU A 39 13.06 -24.07 -16.41
CA LEU A 39 11.86 -23.87 -17.19
C LEU A 39 12.18 -23.11 -18.47
N HIS A 40 11.87 -23.73 -19.61
CA HIS A 40 11.75 -23.05 -20.89
C HIS A 40 10.30 -22.66 -21.14
N VAL A 41 10.06 -21.39 -21.52
CA VAL A 41 8.70 -20.90 -21.84
C VAL A 41 8.63 -20.65 -23.34
N ASP A 42 7.90 -21.50 -24.03
CA ASP A 42 7.61 -21.40 -25.45
C ASP A 42 6.36 -20.52 -25.68
N HIS A 43 6.55 -19.37 -26.30
CA HIS A 43 5.47 -18.43 -26.62
C HIS A 43 4.78 -18.73 -27.95
N GLN A 44 5.26 -19.71 -28.74
CA GLN A 44 4.74 -20.09 -30.08
C GLN A 44 4.64 -18.89 -31.04
N LEU A 45 5.50 -17.88 -30.88
CA LEU A 45 5.49 -16.68 -31.71
C LEU A 45 6.31 -16.84 -33.03
N ARG A 46 7.08 -17.94 -33.14
CA ARG A 46 7.99 -18.22 -34.26
C ARG A 46 8.00 -19.69 -34.61
N ALA A 47 8.33 -19.98 -35.86
CA ALA A 47 8.49 -21.37 -36.35
C ALA A 47 9.65 -22.09 -35.62
N GLU A 48 10.70 -21.36 -35.26
CA GLU A 48 11.91 -21.89 -34.62
C GLU A 48 11.77 -22.12 -33.12
N SER A 49 10.65 -21.73 -32.49
CA SER A 49 10.44 -21.86 -31.03
C SER A 49 10.54 -23.31 -30.54
N ALA A 50 10.15 -24.28 -31.37
CA ALA A 50 10.31 -25.71 -31.09
C ALA A 50 11.80 -26.14 -31.03
N ALA A 51 12.65 -25.54 -31.87
CA ALA A 51 14.09 -25.81 -31.87
C ALA A 51 14.76 -25.26 -30.60
N ASP A 52 14.33 -24.10 -30.15
CA ASP A 52 14.79 -23.52 -28.86
C ASP A 52 14.48 -24.43 -27.68
N ALA A 53 13.29 -25.03 -27.65
CA ALA A 53 12.90 -25.97 -26.59
C ALA A 53 13.78 -27.25 -26.62
N VAL A 54 14.03 -27.81 -27.79
CA VAL A 54 14.92 -29.00 -27.97
C VAL A 54 16.34 -28.64 -27.52
N PHE A 55 16.86 -27.46 -27.89
CA PHE A 55 18.16 -27.00 -27.47
C PHE A 55 18.29 -26.90 -25.95
N VAL A 56 17.30 -26.30 -25.28
CA VAL A 56 17.31 -26.15 -23.79
C VAL A 56 17.21 -27.51 -23.12
N GLN A 57 16.40 -28.44 -23.62
CA GLN A 57 16.31 -29.81 -23.10
C GLN A 57 17.66 -30.54 -23.23
N ALA A 58 18.33 -30.46 -24.38
CA ALA A 58 19.64 -31.04 -24.60
C ALA A 58 20.71 -30.42 -23.66
N LEU A 59 20.67 -29.10 -23.43
CA LEU A 59 21.55 -28.40 -22.52
C LEU A 59 21.33 -28.91 -21.07
N GLY A 60 20.09 -29.02 -20.62
CA GLY A 60 19.75 -29.53 -19.28
C GLY A 60 20.21 -30.97 -19.09
N ALA A 61 19.99 -31.84 -20.08
CA ALA A 61 20.47 -33.22 -20.05
C ALA A 61 21.99 -33.32 -19.92
N ARG A 62 22.74 -32.46 -20.67
CA ARG A 62 24.19 -32.38 -20.57
C ARG A 62 24.69 -31.95 -19.20
N LEU A 63 23.96 -31.06 -18.51
CA LEU A 63 24.28 -30.56 -17.17
C LEU A 63 23.69 -31.41 -16.04
N GLY A 64 22.89 -32.44 -16.34
CA GLY A 64 22.22 -33.27 -15.36
C GLY A 64 21.10 -32.53 -14.59
N ILE A 65 20.51 -31.49 -15.19
CA ILE A 65 19.49 -30.65 -14.57
C ILE A 65 18.13 -30.91 -15.22
N PRO A 66 17.06 -31.18 -14.45
CA PRO A 66 15.73 -31.41 -15.00
C PRO A 66 15.18 -30.15 -15.70
N VAL A 67 14.53 -30.37 -16.84
CA VAL A 67 13.99 -29.30 -17.69
C VAL A 67 12.50 -29.52 -17.93
N ASP A 68 11.71 -28.51 -17.63
CA ASP A 68 10.32 -28.42 -18.08
C ASP A 68 10.20 -27.45 -19.26
N VAL A 69 9.25 -27.73 -20.12
CA VAL A 69 8.84 -26.81 -21.20
C VAL A 69 7.37 -26.45 -21.00
N ALA A 70 7.10 -25.16 -20.91
CA ALA A 70 5.73 -24.65 -20.81
C ALA A 70 5.36 -23.88 -22.07
N THR A 71 4.34 -24.34 -22.77
CA THR A 71 3.75 -23.61 -23.89
C THR A 71 2.70 -22.63 -23.37
N VAL A 72 2.81 -21.35 -23.73
CA VAL A 72 1.92 -20.30 -23.28
C VAL A 72 1.29 -19.57 -24.46
N ALA A 73 -0.03 -19.44 -24.45
CA ALA A 73 -0.74 -18.57 -25.37
C ALA A 73 -0.59 -17.11 -24.92
N VAL A 74 -0.21 -16.24 -25.84
CA VAL A 74 -0.09 -14.80 -25.54
C VAL A 74 -1.41 -14.12 -25.86
N GLU A 75 -2.16 -13.73 -24.82
CA GLU A 75 -3.35 -12.91 -25.00
C GLU A 75 -2.99 -11.49 -25.42
N ARG A 76 -3.69 -10.94 -26.42
CA ARG A 76 -3.48 -9.58 -26.95
C ARG A 76 -4.13 -8.53 -26.04
N CYS A 77 -3.71 -8.44 -24.78
CA CYS A 77 -4.10 -7.38 -23.88
C CYS A 77 -3.01 -6.30 -23.82
N GLY A 78 -3.14 -5.25 -24.60
CA GLY A 78 -2.12 -4.19 -24.68
C GLY A 78 -1.03 -4.46 -25.74
N SER A 79 0.27 -4.25 -25.39
CA SER A 79 1.36 -4.63 -26.30
C SER A 79 1.65 -6.13 -26.22
N LEU A 80 1.97 -6.75 -27.35
CA LEU A 80 2.34 -8.15 -27.46
C LEU A 80 3.49 -8.52 -26.48
N GLU A 81 4.46 -7.61 -26.34
CA GLU A 81 5.60 -7.78 -25.42
C GLU A 81 5.17 -7.81 -23.94
N ALA A 82 4.23 -6.95 -23.56
CA ALA A 82 3.72 -6.93 -22.18
C ALA A 82 2.93 -8.21 -21.85
N GLY A 83 2.09 -8.69 -22.78
CA GLY A 83 1.34 -9.94 -22.64
C GLY A 83 2.27 -11.17 -22.56
N ALA A 84 3.27 -11.27 -23.44
CA ALA A 84 4.26 -12.33 -23.42
C ALA A 84 5.08 -12.33 -22.11
N ARG A 85 5.44 -11.14 -21.62
CA ARG A 85 6.13 -11.00 -20.34
C ARG A 85 5.27 -11.47 -19.17
N GLU A 86 3.99 -11.11 -19.12
CA GLU A 86 3.07 -11.52 -18.06
C GLU A 86 2.86 -13.05 -18.06
N ALA A 87 2.61 -13.64 -19.23
CA ALA A 87 2.48 -15.08 -19.40
C ALA A 87 3.74 -15.84 -18.95
N ARG A 88 4.94 -15.33 -19.29
CA ARG A 88 6.21 -15.89 -18.83
C ARG A 88 6.33 -15.92 -17.32
N TYR A 89 6.04 -14.81 -16.64
CA TYR A 89 6.15 -14.76 -15.18
C TYR A 89 5.09 -15.62 -14.49
N ALA A 90 3.89 -15.75 -15.07
CA ALA A 90 2.87 -16.66 -14.57
C ALA A 90 3.31 -18.14 -14.70
N ALA A 91 3.88 -18.54 -15.82
CA ALA A 91 4.43 -19.90 -16.03
C ALA A 91 5.58 -20.20 -15.06
N LEU A 92 6.51 -19.24 -14.89
CA LEU A 92 7.62 -19.36 -13.92
C LEU A 92 7.09 -19.53 -12.49
N ALA A 93 6.09 -18.76 -12.08
CA ALA A 93 5.51 -18.87 -10.73
C ALA A 93 4.79 -20.21 -10.52
N ALA A 94 4.02 -20.67 -11.49
CA ALA A 94 3.32 -21.96 -11.45
C ALA A 94 4.31 -23.14 -11.36
N CYS A 95 5.37 -23.12 -12.18
CA CYS A 95 6.41 -24.16 -12.13
C CYS A 95 7.16 -24.11 -10.80
N ALA A 96 7.54 -22.93 -10.31
CA ALA A 96 8.22 -22.77 -9.02
C ALA A 96 7.42 -23.37 -7.86
N ALA A 97 6.12 -23.13 -7.82
CA ALA A 97 5.23 -23.71 -6.81
C ALA A 97 5.18 -25.26 -6.92
N ARG A 98 5.15 -25.82 -8.16
CA ARG A 98 5.08 -27.26 -8.40
C ARG A 98 6.36 -27.98 -8.00
N VAL A 99 7.55 -27.38 -8.26
CA VAL A 99 8.83 -28.00 -7.92
C VAL A 99 9.36 -27.61 -6.55
N GLY A 100 8.62 -26.80 -5.79
CA GLY A 100 9.04 -26.31 -4.47
C GLY A 100 10.26 -25.39 -4.53
N ALA A 101 10.37 -24.54 -5.57
CA ALA A 101 11.51 -23.64 -5.71
C ALA A 101 11.43 -22.45 -4.76
N ASP A 102 12.51 -22.19 -4.04
CA ASP A 102 12.67 -21.06 -3.13
C ASP A 102 12.92 -19.76 -3.91
N ARG A 103 13.59 -19.86 -5.06
CA ARG A 103 13.98 -18.75 -5.92
C ARG A 103 13.71 -19.03 -7.39
N ILE A 104 13.45 -17.97 -8.14
CA ILE A 104 13.31 -17.97 -9.61
C ILE A 104 14.42 -17.09 -10.19
N ALA A 105 15.41 -17.67 -10.82
CA ALA A 105 16.51 -16.95 -11.43
C ALA A 105 16.19 -16.61 -12.91
N VAL A 106 16.42 -15.34 -13.31
CA VAL A 106 16.21 -14.87 -14.69
C VAL A 106 17.43 -14.09 -15.18
N GLY A 107 17.78 -14.26 -16.47
CA GLY A 107 19.01 -13.79 -17.10
C GLY A 107 18.98 -12.30 -17.52
N HIS A 108 18.60 -11.38 -16.64
CA HIS A 108 18.77 -9.95 -16.92
C HIS A 108 20.20 -9.51 -16.60
N THR A 109 20.79 -8.70 -17.49
CA THR A 109 22.19 -8.28 -17.46
C THR A 109 22.36 -6.78 -17.15
N ALA A 110 23.61 -6.33 -17.01
CA ALA A 110 23.96 -4.93 -16.92
C ALA A 110 23.50 -4.11 -18.14
N ASP A 111 23.52 -4.72 -19.31
CA ASP A 111 23.04 -4.09 -20.55
C ASP A 111 21.52 -3.85 -20.49
N ASP A 112 20.73 -4.83 -20.02
CA ASP A 112 19.29 -4.63 -19.79
C ASP A 112 19.00 -3.53 -18.74
N GLN A 113 19.88 -3.42 -17.74
CA GLN A 113 19.80 -2.36 -16.73
C GLN A 113 20.04 -1.00 -17.36
N ALA A 114 21.12 -0.84 -18.15
CA ALA A 114 21.45 0.39 -18.84
C ALA A 114 20.32 0.83 -19.80
N GLU A 115 19.80 -0.09 -20.62
CA GLU A 115 18.64 0.16 -21.50
C GLU A 115 17.44 0.67 -20.70
N THR A 116 17.10 -0.01 -19.59
CA THR A 116 15.94 0.34 -18.77
C THR A 116 16.10 1.70 -18.09
N VAL A 117 17.29 2.02 -17.59
CA VAL A 117 17.57 3.31 -16.95
C VAL A 117 17.48 4.44 -17.97
N LEU A 118 18.10 4.26 -19.14
CA LEU A 118 18.07 5.26 -20.20
C LEU A 118 16.65 5.49 -20.72
N MET A 119 15.89 4.42 -20.97
CA MET A 119 14.49 4.51 -21.36
C MET A 119 13.66 5.29 -20.33
N ARG A 120 13.82 5.01 -19.04
CA ARG A 120 13.09 5.70 -17.96
C ARG A 120 13.53 7.15 -17.81
N LEU A 121 14.80 7.45 -18.03
CA LEU A 121 15.33 8.81 -18.04
C LEU A 121 14.67 9.65 -19.13
N LEU A 122 14.62 9.12 -20.36
CA LEU A 122 13.95 9.76 -21.50
C LEU A 122 12.44 9.99 -21.27
N GLN A 123 11.81 9.12 -20.48
CA GLN A 123 10.41 9.25 -20.08
C GLN A 123 10.20 10.20 -18.90
N GLY A 124 11.24 10.86 -18.37
CA GLY A 124 11.15 11.78 -17.24
C GLY A 124 10.90 11.10 -15.90
N ALA A 125 11.44 9.90 -15.71
CA ALA A 125 11.31 9.19 -14.44
C ALA A 125 12.09 9.89 -13.33
N GLY A 126 11.53 9.93 -12.12
CA GLY A 126 12.24 10.34 -10.91
C GLY A 126 13.17 9.24 -10.36
N VAL A 127 13.87 9.53 -9.25
CA VAL A 127 14.90 8.65 -8.66
C VAL A 127 14.42 7.20 -8.50
N ARG A 128 13.19 6.97 -8.04
CA ARG A 128 12.62 5.61 -7.92
C ARG A 128 12.52 4.90 -9.28
N GLY A 129 12.23 5.61 -10.34
CA GLY A 129 12.24 5.04 -11.70
C GLY A 129 13.67 4.71 -12.17
N LEU A 130 14.63 5.57 -11.86
CA LEU A 130 16.03 5.40 -12.22
C LEU A 130 16.73 4.26 -11.48
N SER A 131 16.16 3.72 -10.39
CA SER A 131 16.66 2.49 -9.76
C SER A 131 16.62 1.24 -10.65
N GLY A 132 16.08 1.36 -11.86
CA GLY A 132 16.13 0.33 -12.91
C GLY A 132 15.38 -0.95 -12.55
N ILE A 133 15.91 -2.07 -13.02
CA ILE A 133 15.41 -3.42 -12.72
C ILE A 133 15.94 -3.82 -11.35
N PRO A 134 15.10 -4.23 -10.39
CA PRO A 134 15.56 -4.64 -9.06
C PRO A 134 16.30 -5.99 -9.15
N PRO A 135 17.43 -6.17 -8.46
CA PRO A 135 18.15 -7.45 -8.37
C PRO A 135 17.28 -8.58 -7.77
N VAL A 136 16.45 -8.23 -6.78
CA VAL A 136 15.52 -9.14 -6.11
C VAL A 136 14.12 -8.55 -6.10
N ARG A 137 13.11 -9.37 -6.45
CA ARG A 137 11.69 -9.01 -6.40
C ARG A 137 10.86 -10.22 -5.94
N GLY A 138 10.56 -10.30 -4.66
CA GLY A 138 9.94 -11.50 -4.08
C GLY A 138 10.86 -12.71 -4.25
N ALA A 139 10.36 -13.80 -4.83
CA ALA A 139 11.15 -14.97 -5.15
C ALA A 139 12.07 -14.80 -6.38
N ILE A 140 11.83 -13.77 -7.20
CA ILE A 140 12.61 -13.59 -8.45
C ILE A 140 13.94 -12.93 -8.12
N ILE A 141 15.03 -13.54 -8.59
CA ILE A 141 16.42 -13.05 -8.48
C ILE A 141 17.03 -12.84 -9.88
N ARG A 142 18.00 -11.93 -9.97
CA ARG A 142 18.72 -11.58 -11.20
C ARG A 142 20.21 -11.56 -10.95
N PRO A 143 20.83 -12.73 -10.87
CA PRO A 143 22.24 -12.83 -10.50
C PRO A 143 23.19 -12.07 -11.45
N LEU A 144 22.81 -11.92 -12.71
CA LEU A 144 23.65 -11.31 -13.76
C LEU A 144 23.38 -9.80 -13.96
N ILE A 145 22.57 -9.16 -13.12
CA ILE A 145 22.10 -7.77 -13.33
C ILE A 145 23.24 -6.72 -13.36
N GLU A 146 24.41 -7.04 -12.86
CA GLU A 146 25.60 -6.20 -12.83
C GLU A 146 26.70 -6.72 -13.77
N VAL A 147 26.46 -7.83 -14.50
CA VAL A 147 27.42 -8.44 -15.42
C VAL A 147 27.10 -8.02 -16.85
N ARG A 148 28.13 -7.60 -17.58
CA ARG A 148 28.01 -7.21 -18.99
C ARG A 148 27.77 -8.43 -19.87
N ARG A 149 26.93 -8.28 -20.91
CA ARG A 149 26.65 -9.35 -21.88
C ARG A 149 27.90 -9.85 -22.56
N SER A 150 28.83 -8.95 -22.94
CA SER A 150 30.11 -9.34 -23.57
C SER A 150 30.96 -10.27 -22.69
N ALA A 151 30.94 -10.07 -21.36
CA ALA A 151 31.64 -10.97 -20.45
C ALA A 151 30.97 -12.35 -20.39
N LEU A 152 29.65 -12.40 -20.48
CA LEU A 152 28.90 -13.67 -20.50
C LEU A 152 29.13 -14.44 -21.81
N GLU A 153 29.13 -13.75 -22.93
CA GLU A 153 29.46 -14.38 -24.23
C GLU A 153 30.89 -14.91 -24.29
N ALA A 154 31.85 -14.17 -23.72
CA ALA A 154 33.23 -14.63 -23.61
C ALA A 154 33.33 -15.88 -22.69
N GLU A 155 32.59 -15.94 -21.58
CA GLU A 155 32.56 -17.11 -20.71
C GLU A 155 31.93 -18.32 -21.39
N LEU A 156 30.82 -18.13 -22.13
CA LEU A 156 30.20 -19.21 -22.90
C LEU A 156 31.14 -19.76 -23.99
N ALA A 157 31.84 -18.86 -24.68
CA ALA A 157 32.85 -19.27 -25.71
C ALA A 157 33.99 -20.06 -25.04
N ARG A 158 34.49 -19.63 -23.88
CA ARG A 158 35.52 -20.35 -23.10
C ARG A 158 35.04 -21.73 -22.65
N ALA A 159 33.78 -21.87 -22.30
CA ALA A 159 33.14 -23.13 -21.89
C ALA A 159 32.72 -24.02 -23.10
N GLY A 160 32.89 -23.57 -24.32
CA GLY A 160 32.45 -24.29 -25.53
C GLY A 160 30.94 -24.50 -25.60
N LEU A 161 30.17 -23.52 -25.09
CA LEU A 161 28.72 -23.56 -25.06
C LEU A 161 28.14 -22.72 -26.19
N ALA A 162 27.26 -23.34 -26.98
CA ALA A 162 26.46 -22.64 -27.97
C ALA A 162 25.21 -22.00 -27.34
N TRP A 163 24.63 -21.02 -28.01
CA TRP A 163 23.36 -20.41 -27.67
C TRP A 163 22.56 -20.03 -28.91
N ALA A 164 21.25 -19.90 -28.78
CA ALA A 164 20.38 -19.50 -29.88
C ALA A 164 20.51 -17.98 -30.12
N GLN A 165 20.61 -17.59 -31.40
CA GLN A 165 20.55 -16.18 -31.80
C GLN A 165 19.13 -15.82 -32.22
N ASP A 166 18.56 -14.78 -31.64
CA ASP A 166 17.20 -14.32 -31.91
C ASP A 166 17.24 -13.08 -32.83
N GLU A 167 16.90 -13.24 -34.11
CA GLU A 167 16.88 -12.14 -35.06
C GLU A 167 15.75 -11.12 -34.84
N THR A 168 14.66 -11.50 -34.15
CA THR A 168 13.54 -10.60 -33.89
C THR A 168 13.86 -9.47 -32.91
N ASN A 169 14.96 -9.56 -32.17
CA ASN A 169 15.48 -8.54 -31.29
C ASN A 169 15.99 -7.28 -32.02
N ARG A 170 15.88 -7.19 -33.32
CA ARG A 170 16.37 -6.07 -34.16
C ARG A 170 15.26 -5.14 -34.67
N ASP A 171 13.97 -5.42 -34.43
CA ASP A 171 12.88 -4.57 -34.95
C ASP A 171 12.92 -3.16 -34.32
N PRO A 172 13.20 -2.08 -35.10
CA PRO A 172 13.34 -0.71 -34.59
C PRO A 172 12.01 -0.06 -34.17
N LYS A 173 10.87 -0.72 -34.40
CA LYS A 173 9.56 -0.25 -33.91
C LYS A 173 9.51 -0.18 -32.39
N PHE A 174 10.29 -1.00 -31.71
CA PHE A 174 10.33 -1.02 -30.24
C PHE A 174 11.38 -0.05 -29.71
N LEU A 175 10.96 0.86 -28.80
CA LEU A 175 11.86 1.85 -28.21
C LEU A 175 13.08 1.21 -27.54
N ARG A 176 12.92 0.05 -26.93
CA ARG A 176 14.01 -0.68 -26.29
C ARG A 176 15.07 -1.12 -27.32
N ASN A 177 14.66 -1.62 -28.49
CA ASN A 177 15.55 -2.03 -29.56
C ASN A 177 16.30 -0.81 -30.14
N ARG A 178 15.63 0.32 -30.33
CA ARG A 178 16.28 1.58 -30.75
C ARG A 178 17.32 2.05 -29.73
N ILE A 179 17.01 1.98 -28.44
CA ILE A 179 17.97 2.32 -27.38
C ILE A 179 19.18 1.39 -27.45
N ARG A 180 18.97 0.07 -27.62
CA ARG A 180 20.03 -0.95 -27.70
C ARG A 180 20.92 -0.80 -28.90
N HIS A 181 20.33 -0.60 -30.09
CA HIS A 181 21.04 -0.69 -31.35
C HIS A 181 21.45 0.66 -31.96
N GLU A 182 20.83 1.76 -31.51
CA GLU A 182 21.13 3.10 -32.06
C GLU A 182 21.68 4.03 -30.96
N LEU A 183 20.93 4.24 -29.86
CA LEU A 183 21.28 5.31 -28.93
C LEU A 183 22.44 4.95 -27.99
N LEU A 184 22.45 3.75 -27.41
CA LEU A 184 23.58 3.32 -26.55
C LEU A 184 24.90 3.25 -27.30
N PRO A 185 24.98 2.67 -28.53
CA PRO A 185 26.19 2.73 -29.33
C PRO A 185 26.61 4.16 -29.65
N LEU A 186 25.68 5.03 -30.07
CA LEU A 186 25.98 6.43 -30.36
C LEU A 186 26.57 7.15 -29.12
N LEU A 187 25.99 6.93 -27.95
CA LEU A 187 26.48 7.52 -26.69
C LEU A 187 27.83 6.93 -26.29
N SER A 188 28.06 5.65 -26.55
CA SER A 188 29.34 5.00 -26.27
C SER A 188 30.45 5.54 -27.16
N ASP A 189 30.19 5.63 -28.48
CA ASP A 189 31.20 5.97 -29.47
C ASP A 189 31.53 7.48 -29.46
N SER A 190 30.52 8.33 -29.26
CA SER A 190 30.66 9.77 -29.46
C SER A 190 30.76 10.58 -28.15
N TYR A 191 30.41 10.01 -27.02
CA TYR A 191 30.31 10.76 -25.74
C TYR A 191 31.07 10.09 -24.59
N ASN A 192 30.77 8.80 -24.30
CA ASN A 192 31.37 8.11 -23.15
C ASN A 192 31.40 6.59 -23.42
N PRO A 193 32.57 6.01 -23.68
CA PRO A 193 32.69 4.55 -23.86
C PRO A 193 32.11 3.72 -22.74
N GLU A 194 32.12 4.27 -21.50
CA GLU A 194 31.61 3.62 -20.31
C GLU A 194 30.16 4.02 -19.94
N VAL A 195 29.38 4.55 -20.90
CA VAL A 195 28.01 5.04 -20.64
C VAL A 195 27.11 3.97 -20.01
N ALA A 196 27.21 2.72 -20.45
CA ALA A 196 26.41 1.63 -19.90
C ALA A 196 26.80 1.35 -18.43
N THR A 197 28.08 1.33 -18.11
CA THR A 197 28.58 1.21 -16.72
C THR A 197 28.13 2.38 -15.85
N ALA A 198 28.15 3.61 -16.39
CA ALA A 198 27.68 4.79 -15.71
C ALA A 198 26.16 4.71 -15.39
N LEU A 199 25.35 4.21 -16.32
CA LEU A 199 23.90 3.99 -16.12
C LEU A 199 23.62 2.90 -15.08
N VAL A 200 24.38 1.82 -15.07
CA VAL A 200 24.26 0.78 -14.03
C VAL A 200 24.60 1.32 -12.65
N ARG A 201 25.68 2.10 -12.53
CA ARG A 201 26.08 2.78 -11.30
C ARG A 201 25.00 3.75 -10.82
N LEU A 202 24.42 4.54 -11.73
CA LEU A 202 23.29 5.41 -11.43
C LEU A 202 22.10 4.63 -10.88
N ALA A 203 21.78 3.47 -11.45
CA ALA A 203 20.70 2.62 -10.94
C ALA A 203 20.96 2.11 -9.52
N SER A 204 22.19 1.73 -9.20
CA SER A 204 22.58 1.29 -7.85
C SER A 204 22.43 2.43 -6.83
N LEU A 205 23.00 3.60 -7.10
CA LEU A 205 22.88 4.78 -6.25
C LEU A 205 21.43 5.22 -6.06
N ALA A 206 20.63 5.21 -7.13
CA ALA A 206 19.21 5.51 -7.06
C ALA A 206 18.46 4.50 -6.18
N ARG A 207 18.82 3.22 -6.23
CA ARG A 207 18.22 2.15 -5.41
C ARG A 207 18.55 2.33 -3.93
N GLU A 208 19.79 2.61 -3.61
CA GLU A 208 20.24 2.91 -2.24
C GLU A 208 19.51 4.12 -1.66
N THR A 209 19.44 5.21 -2.43
CA THR A 209 18.71 6.43 -2.05
C THR A 209 17.21 6.16 -1.80
N VAL A 210 16.58 5.37 -2.68
CA VAL A 210 15.19 4.97 -2.52
C VAL A 210 15.00 4.08 -1.30
N GLY A 211 15.93 3.16 -1.03
CA GLY A 211 15.91 2.30 0.15
C GLY A 211 15.98 3.11 1.45
N ALA A 212 16.90 4.07 1.52
CA ALA A 212 17.01 4.97 2.66
C ALA A 212 15.75 5.83 2.87
N LEU A 213 15.16 6.34 1.77
CA LEU A 213 13.90 7.09 1.82
C LEU A 213 12.74 6.22 2.31
N ASP A 214 12.66 4.97 1.84
CA ASP A 214 11.61 4.03 2.24
C ASP A 214 11.71 3.68 3.72
N GLN A 215 12.91 3.46 4.24
CA GLN A 215 13.17 3.18 5.65
C GLN A 215 12.84 4.38 6.53
N ALA A 216 13.31 5.57 6.18
CA ALA A 216 13.02 6.81 6.90
C ALA A 216 11.50 7.08 6.97
N ALA A 217 10.81 6.91 5.83
CA ALA A 217 9.38 7.11 5.78
C ALA A 217 8.60 6.03 6.55
N ALA A 218 9.07 4.79 6.58
CA ALA A 218 8.44 3.71 7.35
C ALA A 218 8.54 3.96 8.86
N ALA A 219 9.69 4.41 9.35
CA ALA A 219 9.88 4.79 10.74
C ALA A 219 8.95 5.95 11.14
N GLU A 220 8.88 6.98 10.30
CA GLU A 220 7.99 8.12 10.52
C GLU A 220 6.51 7.73 10.44
N LEU A 221 6.12 6.87 9.51
CA LEU A 221 4.76 6.36 9.41
C LEU A 221 4.34 5.62 10.69
N ALA A 222 5.22 4.78 11.24
CA ALA A 222 4.95 4.07 12.50
C ALA A 222 4.75 5.04 13.67
N ARG A 223 5.49 6.15 13.69
CA ARG A 223 5.41 7.18 14.73
C ARG A 223 4.20 8.12 14.58
N LEU A 224 3.82 8.47 13.35
CA LEU A 224 2.87 9.53 13.05
C LEU A 224 1.45 9.05 12.77
N ALA A 225 1.27 7.82 12.29
CA ALA A 225 -0.03 7.32 11.89
C ALA A 225 -0.72 6.52 12.99
N GLY A 226 -1.91 6.96 13.38
CA GLY A 226 -2.87 6.12 14.08
C GLY A 226 -3.67 5.29 13.06
N TRP A 227 -3.80 3.99 13.31
CA TRP A 227 -4.56 3.07 12.46
C TRP A 227 -5.86 2.66 13.14
N GLY A 228 -6.96 2.67 12.41
CA GLY A 228 -8.26 2.23 12.90
C GLY A 228 -9.36 2.48 11.87
N ASP A 229 -10.52 1.85 12.05
CA ASP A 229 -11.73 2.02 11.23
C ASP A 229 -11.46 2.06 9.71
N GLY A 230 -10.62 1.13 9.21
CA GLY A 230 -10.29 0.99 7.79
C GLY A 230 -9.46 2.13 7.20
N GLY A 231 -8.70 2.86 8.03
CA GLY A 231 -7.88 3.97 7.56
C GLY A 231 -6.70 4.32 8.44
N ALA A 232 -5.92 5.31 7.99
CA ALA A 232 -4.81 5.91 8.70
C ALA A 232 -5.11 7.38 9.01
N ILE A 233 -4.80 7.83 10.22
CA ILE A 233 -4.90 9.23 10.64
C ILE A 233 -3.49 9.75 10.89
N VAL A 234 -3.11 10.83 10.22
CA VAL A 234 -1.78 11.46 10.31
C VAL A 234 -1.91 12.89 10.82
N ARG A 235 -1.04 13.30 11.75
CA ARG A 235 -0.96 14.67 12.24
C ARG A 235 -0.25 15.57 11.22
N LEU A 236 -0.90 16.64 10.79
CA LEU A 236 -0.38 17.53 9.75
C LEU A 236 0.85 18.32 10.20
N GLU A 237 0.92 18.73 11.45
CA GLU A 237 2.07 19.44 12.02
C GLU A 237 3.34 18.60 11.92
N ALA A 238 3.27 17.36 12.39
CA ALA A 238 4.37 16.41 12.30
C ALA A 238 4.75 16.09 10.84
N LEU A 239 3.75 15.97 9.95
CA LEU A 239 4.01 15.77 8.52
C LEU A 239 4.70 16.98 7.86
N ARG A 240 4.37 18.22 8.30
CA ARG A 240 5.01 19.46 7.82
C ARG A 240 6.46 19.59 8.27
N ALA A 241 6.81 19.03 9.43
CA ALA A 241 8.17 19.05 9.95
C ALA A 241 9.13 18.14 9.19
N LEU A 242 8.61 17.19 8.39
CA LEU A 242 9.43 16.27 7.62
C LEU A 242 9.94 16.92 6.32
N PRO A 243 11.13 16.51 5.83
CA PRO A 243 11.53 16.81 4.46
C PRO A 243 10.47 16.37 3.47
N ARG A 244 10.17 17.20 2.46
CA ARG A 244 9.08 16.92 1.50
C ARG A 244 9.11 15.52 0.87
N PRO A 245 10.26 14.96 0.45
CA PRO A 245 10.31 13.59 -0.08
C PRO A 245 9.85 12.55 0.94
N VAL A 246 10.28 12.69 2.20
CA VAL A 246 9.89 11.78 3.30
C VAL A 246 8.39 11.90 3.58
N ALA A 247 7.87 13.13 3.70
CA ALA A 247 6.44 13.35 3.92
C ALA A 247 5.55 12.75 2.80
N ALA A 248 5.98 12.89 1.54
CA ALA A 248 5.29 12.31 0.40
C ALA A 248 5.32 10.76 0.43
N GLU A 249 6.46 10.20 0.81
CA GLU A 249 6.64 8.75 0.91
C GLU A 249 5.84 8.18 2.09
N VAL A 250 5.75 8.87 3.23
CA VAL A 250 4.87 8.50 4.37
C VAL A 250 3.42 8.38 3.89
N LEU A 251 2.92 9.37 3.16
CA LEU A 251 1.55 9.31 2.62
C LEU A 251 1.39 8.17 1.60
N ARG A 252 2.39 7.94 0.73
CA ARG A 252 2.37 6.84 -0.24
C ARG A 252 2.35 5.47 0.45
N GLN A 253 3.17 5.28 1.48
CA GLN A 253 3.21 4.01 2.23
C GLN A 253 1.92 3.79 3.01
N ALA A 254 1.38 4.84 3.66
CA ALA A 254 0.07 4.76 4.31
C ALA A 254 -1.02 4.34 3.32
N ALA A 255 -1.06 4.98 2.15
CA ALA A 255 -2.02 4.65 1.10
C ALA A 255 -1.78 3.26 0.50
N SER A 256 -0.53 2.83 0.35
CA SER A 256 -0.19 1.50 -0.16
C SER A 256 -0.70 0.37 0.75
N ARG A 257 -0.62 0.54 2.07
CA ARG A 257 -1.23 -0.39 3.04
C ARG A 257 -2.75 -0.48 2.92
N LEU A 258 -3.37 0.57 2.35
CA LEU A 258 -4.81 0.63 2.04
C LEU A 258 -5.12 0.19 0.60
N GLY A 259 -4.17 -0.43 -0.12
CA GLY A 259 -4.35 -0.95 -1.47
C GLY A 259 -4.09 0.05 -2.60
N SER A 260 -3.62 1.27 -2.32
CA SER A 260 -3.27 2.24 -3.36
C SER A 260 -2.03 1.81 -4.14
N ARG A 261 -2.09 1.88 -5.47
CA ARG A 261 -0.96 1.65 -6.38
C ARG A 261 -0.39 2.96 -6.96
N ALA A 262 -0.77 4.11 -6.42
CA ALA A 262 -0.29 5.40 -6.91
C ALA A 262 1.23 5.55 -6.74
N PRO A 263 1.97 5.98 -7.77
CA PRO A 263 3.40 6.19 -7.69
C PRO A 263 3.74 7.38 -6.78
N LEU A 264 4.98 7.41 -6.25
CA LEU A 264 5.46 8.48 -5.36
C LEU A 264 5.23 9.89 -5.95
N ARG A 265 5.44 10.07 -7.26
CA ARG A 265 5.22 11.35 -7.94
C ARG A 265 3.79 11.90 -7.75
N ALA A 266 2.79 11.02 -7.75
CA ALA A 266 1.40 11.43 -7.53
C ALA A 266 1.18 11.93 -6.09
N TRP A 267 1.82 11.30 -5.12
CA TRP A 267 1.78 11.72 -3.72
C TRP A 267 2.62 12.97 -3.47
N ALA A 268 3.79 13.10 -4.08
CA ALA A 268 4.65 14.27 -3.94
C ALA A 268 4.03 15.54 -4.52
N HIS A 269 3.43 15.47 -5.72
CA HIS A 269 2.89 16.64 -6.39
C HIS A 269 1.43 16.93 -6.07
N ARG A 270 0.55 15.94 -6.10
CA ARG A 270 -0.91 16.12 -5.87
C ARG A 270 -1.33 15.83 -4.43
N GLY A 271 -0.90 14.70 -3.88
CA GLY A 271 -1.29 14.26 -2.55
C GLY A 271 -0.80 15.21 -1.46
N LEU A 272 0.52 15.35 -1.31
CA LEU A 272 1.14 16.18 -0.27
C LEU A 272 0.72 17.65 -0.41
N LYS A 273 0.74 18.22 -1.64
CA LYS A 273 0.31 19.60 -1.89
C LYS A 273 -1.11 19.86 -1.40
N ARG A 274 -2.05 18.93 -1.66
CA ARG A 274 -3.45 19.07 -1.21
C ARG A 274 -3.63 18.82 0.29
N VAL A 275 -2.90 17.85 0.84
CA VAL A 275 -2.94 17.55 2.29
C VAL A 275 -2.44 18.74 3.11
N LEU A 276 -1.37 19.40 2.65
CA LEU A 276 -0.75 20.54 3.34
C LEU A 276 -1.28 21.92 2.89
N ALA A 277 -2.29 21.97 2.02
CA ALA A 277 -2.84 23.22 1.50
C ALA A 277 -3.41 24.10 2.61
N VAL A 278 -3.21 25.42 2.47
CA VAL A 278 -3.80 26.45 3.32
C VAL A 278 -4.58 27.42 2.40
N PRO A 279 -5.89 27.53 2.57
CA PRO A 279 -6.77 26.82 3.52
C PRO A 279 -6.89 25.31 3.20
N ALA A 280 -7.14 24.51 4.23
CA ALA A 280 -7.32 23.07 4.06
C ALA A 280 -8.51 22.73 3.14
N PRO A 281 -8.42 21.66 2.34
CA PRO A 281 -9.48 21.26 1.43
C PRO A 281 -10.81 21.06 2.17
N ARG A 282 -11.86 21.68 1.68
CA ARG A 282 -13.22 21.54 2.28
C ARG A 282 -13.87 20.20 1.93
N ARG A 283 -13.48 19.59 0.81
CA ARG A 283 -14.04 18.31 0.33
C ARG A 283 -12.94 17.24 0.31
N PRO A 284 -13.28 15.97 0.58
CA PRO A 284 -12.39 14.85 0.36
C PRO A 284 -11.90 14.80 -1.09
N PHE A 285 -10.73 14.22 -1.30
CA PHE A 285 -10.24 13.91 -2.64
C PHE A 285 -9.76 12.46 -2.73
N ARG A 286 -9.83 11.89 -3.93
CA ARG A 286 -9.36 10.52 -4.18
C ARG A 286 -8.02 10.52 -4.90
N LEU A 287 -7.17 9.57 -4.53
CA LEU A 287 -5.91 9.29 -5.19
C LEU A 287 -5.69 7.78 -5.24
N SER A 288 -5.85 7.19 -6.44
CA SER A 288 -5.66 5.75 -6.70
C SER A 288 -6.35 4.83 -5.67
N GLY A 289 -7.68 4.95 -5.59
CA GLY A 289 -8.51 4.09 -4.72
C GLY A 289 -8.65 4.56 -3.27
N VAL A 290 -7.74 5.41 -2.78
CA VAL A 290 -7.78 5.94 -1.41
C VAL A 290 -8.40 7.32 -1.38
N THR A 291 -9.32 7.54 -0.45
CA THR A 291 -9.93 8.85 -0.14
C THR A 291 -9.08 9.53 0.94
N VAL A 292 -8.76 10.80 0.71
CA VAL A 292 -8.01 11.64 1.66
C VAL A 292 -8.92 12.77 2.14
N GLU A 293 -9.05 12.89 3.45
CA GLU A 293 -9.83 13.93 4.14
C GLU A 293 -8.92 14.74 5.04
N VAL A 294 -9.08 16.06 5.03
CA VAL A 294 -8.32 16.95 5.92
C VAL A 294 -9.28 17.69 6.83
N SER A 295 -9.04 17.63 8.14
CA SER A 295 -9.87 18.31 9.14
C SER A 295 -9.02 18.82 10.30
N GLY A 296 -8.95 20.14 10.46
CA GLY A 296 -8.10 20.76 11.49
C GLY A 296 -6.64 20.38 11.31
N ALA A 297 -6.05 19.81 12.35
CA ALA A 297 -4.65 19.37 12.37
C ALA A 297 -4.44 17.92 11.87
N LEU A 298 -5.46 17.28 11.34
CA LEU A 298 -5.44 15.86 10.98
C LEU A 298 -5.72 15.64 9.50
N ALA A 299 -5.09 14.63 8.90
CA ALA A 299 -5.45 14.03 7.63
C ALA A 299 -5.83 12.56 7.86
N ARG A 300 -6.93 12.11 7.24
CA ARG A 300 -7.37 10.72 7.22
C ARG A 300 -7.25 10.17 5.80
N LEU A 301 -6.61 9.01 5.67
CA LEU A 301 -6.54 8.21 4.45
C LEU A 301 -7.39 6.96 4.67
N ALA A 302 -8.34 6.68 3.78
CA ALA A 302 -9.22 5.53 3.93
C ALA A 302 -9.77 5.03 2.59
N THR A 303 -10.19 3.78 2.58
CA THR A 303 -10.84 3.16 1.41
C THR A 303 -12.33 3.48 1.34
N ALA A 304 -12.97 3.68 2.51
CA ALA A 304 -14.38 3.97 2.63
C ALA A 304 -14.65 5.10 3.64
N PRO A 305 -15.76 5.84 3.51
CA PRO A 305 -16.21 6.75 4.54
C PRO A 305 -16.61 5.97 5.80
N LEU A 306 -16.49 6.62 6.96
CA LEU A 306 -17.00 6.05 8.21
C LEU A 306 -18.54 6.07 8.20
N PRO A 307 -19.21 5.00 8.62
CA PRO A 307 -20.65 4.97 8.73
C PRO A 307 -21.12 6.00 9.78
N PRO A 308 -22.18 6.76 9.50
CA PRO A 308 -22.78 7.63 10.50
C PRO A 308 -23.46 6.78 11.58
N LEU A 309 -23.64 7.35 12.77
CA LEU A 309 -24.41 6.72 13.82
C LEU A 309 -25.87 6.59 13.37
N ILE A 310 -26.43 5.38 13.50
CA ILE A 310 -27.83 5.09 13.19
C ILE A 310 -28.70 5.48 14.39
N GLU A 311 -29.87 6.04 14.13
CA GLU A 311 -30.85 6.42 15.15
C GLU A 311 -31.43 5.16 15.83
N ARG A 312 -31.48 5.17 17.16
CA ARG A 312 -32.04 4.10 17.99
C ARG A 312 -32.76 4.65 19.22
N SER A 313 -33.80 3.95 19.66
CA SER A 313 -34.37 4.18 20.98
C SER A 313 -33.44 3.71 22.07
N VAL A 314 -33.25 4.53 23.09
CA VAL A 314 -32.43 4.17 24.26
C VAL A 314 -33.26 3.31 25.19
N LEU A 315 -32.74 2.13 25.54
CA LEU A 315 -33.35 1.26 26.56
C LEU A 315 -33.16 1.89 27.96
N VAL A 316 -34.26 2.14 28.65
CA VAL A 316 -34.25 2.77 29.98
C VAL A 316 -35.13 2.01 30.96
N PRO A 317 -34.56 1.37 32.01
CA PRO A 317 -33.13 1.09 32.19
C PRO A 317 -32.64 0.06 31.18
N GLY A 318 -31.35 0.08 30.85
CA GLY A 318 -30.79 -0.91 29.94
C GLY A 318 -29.52 -0.45 29.20
N ARG A 319 -29.11 -1.24 28.22
CA ARG A 319 -27.93 -1.02 27.40
C ARG A 319 -28.32 -0.97 25.94
N THR A 320 -27.95 0.10 25.25
CA THR A 320 -28.19 0.30 23.82
C THR A 320 -26.84 0.28 23.07
N GLU A 321 -26.64 -0.69 22.21
CA GLU A 321 -25.38 -0.83 21.48
C GLU A 321 -25.28 0.15 20.30
N LEU A 322 -24.08 0.70 20.10
CA LEU A 322 -23.72 1.64 19.05
C LEU A 322 -22.53 1.09 18.28
N PRO A 323 -22.73 0.02 17.49
CA PRO A 323 -21.63 -0.71 16.84
C PRO A 323 -20.84 0.15 15.86
N GLU A 324 -21.45 1.19 15.25
CA GLU A 324 -20.75 2.09 14.33
C GLU A 324 -19.58 2.82 14.98
N ILE A 325 -19.59 2.96 16.30
CA ILE A 325 -18.54 3.65 17.08
C ILE A 325 -17.85 2.74 18.09
N GLY A 326 -18.19 1.44 18.12
CA GLY A 326 -17.63 0.46 19.04
C GLY A 326 -17.96 0.75 20.50
N GLN A 327 -19.14 1.33 20.78
CA GLN A 327 -19.57 1.73 22.13
C GLN A 327 -21.01 1.30 22.40
N ALA A 328 -21.42 1.40 23.68
CA ALA A 328 -22.79 1.25 24.10
C ALA A 328 -23.18 2.41 25.01
N LEU A 329 -24.46 2.77 24.98
CA LEU A 329 -25.08 3.72 25.90
C LEU A 329 -25.79 2.92 27.00
N GLU A 330 -25.31 3.02 28.24
CA GLU A 330 -25.98 2.46 29.42
C GLU A 330 -26.86 3.51 30.05
N ALA A 331 -28.10 3.13 30.37
CA ALA A 331 -29.05 3.96 31.07
C ALA A 331 -29.44 3.27 32.39
N ARG A 332 -29.29 3.97 33.52
CA ARG A 332 -29.63 3.48 34.85
C ARG A 332 -30.60 4.44 35.53
N LEU A 333 -31.60 3.90 36.19
CA LEU A 333 -32.48 4.64 37.05
C LEU A 333 -32.05 4.37 38.48
N VAL A 334 -31.71 5.44 39.24
CA VAL A 334 -31.24 5.36 40.63
C VAL A 334 -32.02 6.34 41.48
N GLY A 335 -32.18 6.04 42.78
CA GLY A 335 -32.74 7.01 43.73
C GLY A 335 -31.84 8.24 43.86
N ALA A 336 -32.45 9.37 44.14
CA ALA A 336 -31.68 10.62 44.28
C ALA A 336 -31.00 10.75 45.64
N ASP A 337 -31.34 9.90 46.61
CA ASP A 337 -30.78 9.95 47.96
C ASP A 337 -29.26 9.65 47.89
N ALA A 338 -28.48 10.62 48.34
CA ALA A 338 -27.02 10.58 48.33
C ALA A 338 -26.36 10.41 46.96
N TYR A 339 -27.08 10.68 45.85
CA TYR A 339 -26.53 10.56 44.48
C TYR A 339 -25.49 11.65 44.18
N ALA A 340 -24.30 11.24 43.86
CA ALA A 340 -23.22 12.14 43.41
C ALA A 340 -23.27 12.35 41.91
N ILE A 341 -23.46 13.58 41.45
CA ILE A 341 -23.49 13.92 40.03
C ILE A 341 -22.12 13.64 39.38
N PRO A 342 -22.05 12.81 38.34
CA PRO A 342 -20.78 12.47 37.69
C PRO A 342 -20.13 13.71 37.06
N ARG A 343 -18.81 13.80 37.18
CA ARG A 343 -17.99 14.86 36.56
C ARG A 343 -17.31 14.43 35.28
N GLU A 344 -17.38 13.16 34.95
CA GLU A 344 -16.76 12.59 33.77
C GLU A 344 -17.54 12.96 32.48
N PRO A 345 -16.89 13.39 31.39
CA PRO A 345 -17.58 13.72 30.14
C PRO A 345 -18.34 12.56 29.50
N SER A 346 -17.95 11.31 29.83
CA SER A 346 -18.58 10.07 29.34
C SER A 346 -19.86 9.71 30.08
N ARG A 347 -20.20 10.42 31.18
CA ARG A 347 -21.39 10.19 32.00
C ARG A 347 -22.18 11.47 32.22
N VAL A 348 -23.48 11.34 32.35
CA VAL A 348 -24.37 12.48 32.61
C VAL A 348 -25.59 12.02 33.41
N ALA A 349 -26.09 12.91 34.29
CA ALA A 349 -27.26 12.64 35.14
C ALA A 349 -28.38 13.64 34.85
N PHE A 350 -29.60 13.16 34.88
CA PHE A 350 -30.82 13.93 34.67
C PHE A 350 -31.88 13.61 35.74
N ASP A 351 -32.76 14.56 36.02
CA ASP A 351 -34.00 14.27 36.66
C ASP A 351 -34.86 13.42 35.71
N ALA A 352 -35.14 12.18 36.11
CA ALA A 352 -35.84 11.21 35.29
C ALA A 352 -37.30 11.62 35.02
N ASP A 353 -37.91 12.35 35.93
CA ASP A 353 -39.31 12.76 35.88
C ASP A 353 -39.52 14.00 35.00
N GLU A 354 -38.44 14.76 34.71
CA GLU A 354 -38.44 15.93 33.82
C GLU A 354 -38.14 15.60 32.36
N LEU A 355 -37.75 14.36 32.05
CA LEU A 355 -37.41 13.97 30.69
C LEU A 355 -38.57 13.27 29.97
N ALA A 356 -38.89 13.75 28.77
CA ALA A 356 -39.86 13.10 27.91
C ALA A 356 -39.26 11.78 27.32
N LEU A 357 -39.98 10.68 27.48
CA LEU A 357 -39.65 9.40 26.87
C LEU A 357 -40.42 9.20 25.55
N PRO A 358 -39.91 8.40 24.58
CA PRO A 358 -38.66 7.67 24.63
C PRO A 358 -37.45 8.59 24.40
N LEU A 359 -36.29 8.16 24.93
CA LEU A 359 -35.02 8.77 24.55
C LEU A 359 -34.52 8.17 23.22
N LEU A 360 -33.96 9.01 22.40
CA LEU A 360 -33.34 8.61 21.12
C LEU A 360 -31.83 8.91 21.17
N VAL A 361 -31.02 7.99 20.69
CA VAL A 361 -29.61 8.25 20.39
C VAL A 361 -29.40 8.22 18.88
N ARG A 362 -28.75 9.25 18.34
CA ARG A 362 -28.63 9.46 16.89
C ARG A 362 -27.42 10.30 16.49
N ALA A 363 -27.14 10.33 15.19
CA ALA A 363 -26.25 11.32 14.60
C ALA A 363 -26.84 12.73 14.66
N ARG A 364 -25.97 13.74 14.60
CA ARG A 364 -26.43 15.14 14.44
C ARG A 364 -27.20 15.32 13.13
N ARG A 365 -28.23 16.20 13.13
CA ARG A 365 -28.93 16.67 11.92
C ARG A 365 -28.36 18.00 11.43
N ARG A 366 -28.62 18.36 10.17
CA ARG A 366 -28.16 19.63 9.59
C ARG A 366 -28.95 20.80 10.17
N GLY A 367 -28.27 21.87 10.61
CA GLY A 367 -28.89 23.08 11.10
C GLY A 367 -29.30 23.07 12.57
N GLU A 368 -29.15 21.93 13.26
CA GLU A 368 -29.56 21.79 14.67
C GLU A 368 -28.93 22.81 15.59
N ARG A 369 -29.73 23.23 16.53
CA ARG A 369 -29.37 24.09 17.66
C ARG A 369 -29.46 23.29 18.96
N PHE A 370 -28.74 23.76 19.95
CA PHE A 370 -28.62 23.06 21.23
C PHE A 370 -28.40 24.10 22.32
N VAL A 371 -29.17 23.93 23.41
CA VAL A 371 -29.02 24.74 24.62
C VAL A 371 -28.20 23.95 25.63
N ALA A 372 -26.96 24.39 25.85
CA ALA A 372 -26.07 23.77 26.83
C ALA A 372 -26.50 24.12 28.23
N PHE A 373 -26.26 23.20 29.16
CA PHE A 373 -26.48 23.47 30.60
C PHE A 373 -25.67 24.69 31.04
N GLY A 374 -26.35 25.69 31.60
CA GLY A 374 -25.75 26.96 32.05
C GLY A 374 -25.26 27.86 30.90
N GLY A 375 -25.70 27.65 29.66
CA GLY A 375 -25.28 28.42 28.48
C GLY A 375 -26.43 28.87 27.60
N ALA A 376 -26.09 29.70 26.58
CA ALA A 376 -27.02 30.14 25.55
C ALA A 376 -27.20 29.08 24.46
N GLU A 377 -28.28 29.25 23.70
CA GLU A 377 -28.54 28.43 22.51
C GLU A 377 -27.48 28.66 21.43
N ARG A 378 -26.93 27.58 20.87
CA ARG A 378 -25.90 27.63 19.84
C ARG A 378 -26.06 26.53 18.79
N ARG A 379 -25.48 26.70 17.64
CA ARG A 379 -25.48 25.64 16.61
C ARG A 379 -24.63 24.46 17.06
N LEU A 380 -25.15 23.25 16.98
CA LEU A 380 -24.44 22.02 17.31
C LEU A 380 -23.13 21.87 16.47
N LYS A 381 -23.16 22.29 15.19
CA LYS A 381 -21.97 22.34 14.33
C LYS A 381 -20.84 23.17 14.95
N THR A 382 -21.14 24.28 15.57
CA THR A 382 -20.13 25.17 16.19
C THR A 382 -19.49 24.49 17.40
N LEU A 383 -20.29 23.84 18.26
CA LEU A 383 -19.80 23.03 19.38
C LEU A 383 -18.81 21.97 18.92
N LEU A 384 -19.13 21.21 17.87
CA LEU A 384 -18.23 20.16 17.33
C LEU A 384 -16.94 20.72 16.74
N ILE A 385 -16.97 21.94 16.18
CA ILE A 385 -15.77 22.61 15.66
C ILE A 385 -14.87 23.07 16.81
N GLU A 386 -15.42 23.72 17.82
CA GLU A 386 -14.70 24.17 19.01
C GLU A 386 -14.10 23.00 19.80
N ALA A 387 -14.82 21.90 19.90
CA ALA A 387 -14.34 20.64 20.47
C ALA A 387 -13.32 19.92 19.57
N LYS A 388 -12.92 20.53 18.44
CA LYS A 388 -11.95 19.99 17.46
C LYS A 388 -12.31 18.60 16.92
N VAL A 389 -13.61 18.23 16.93
CA VAL A 389 -14.08 16.96 16.37
C VAL A 389 -13.82 16.94 14.87
N PRO A 390 -13.06 15.97 14.33
CA PRO A 390 -12.79 15.85 12.91
C PRO A 390 -14.08 15.74 12.09
N ARG A 391 -14.06 16.22 10.84
CA ARG A 391 -15.27 16.21 9.98
C ARG A 391 -15.87 14.83 9.80
N TRP A 392 -15.04 13.81 9.64
CA TRP A 392 -15.44 12.42 9.44
C TRP A 392 -16.06 11.79 10.69
N ASP A 393 -15.77 12.30 11.91
CA ASP A 393 -16.33 11.80 13.15
C ASP A 393 -17.59 12.54 13.59
N ARG A 394 -17.91 13.71 13.01
CA ARG A 394 -19.05 14.54 13.45
C ARG A 394 -20.40 13.85 13.32
N ALA A 395 -20.58 12.95 12.36
CA ALA A 395 -21.79 12.15 12.20
C ALA A 395 -21.80 10.90 13.10
N ARG A 396 -20.73 10.68 13.84
CA ARG A 396 -20.54 9.55 14.76
C ARG A 396 -20.63 9.95 16.23
N VAL A 397 -20.62 11.25 16.53
CA VAL A 397 -20.82 11.76 17.90
C VAL A 397 -22.27 11.48 18.31
N PRO A 398 -22.51 10.69 19.38
CA PRO A 398 -23.87 10.39 19.84
C PRO A 398 -24.55 11.66 20.37
N VAL A 399 -25.70 11.96 19.81
CA VAL A 399 -26.62 13.01 20.29
C VAL A 399 -27.82 12.31 20.91
N VAL A 400 -28.03 12.52 22.21
CA VAL A 400 -29.20 11.99 22.91
C VAL A 400 -30.29 13.05 22.95
N GLU A 401 -31.48 12.65 22.54
CA GLU A 401 -32.68 13.49 22.42
C GLU A 401 -33.81 12.94 23.30
N ALA A 402 -34.53 13.83 23.93
CA ALA A 402 -35.73 13.55 24.72
C ALA A 402 -36.87 14.48 24.24
N GLY A 403 -37.96 13.95 23.71
CA GLY A 403 -39.11 14.77 23.25
C GLY A 403 -38.74 15.87 22.26
N GLY A 404 -37.83 15.60 21.32
CA GLY A 404 -37.35 16.58 20.32
C GLY A 404 -36.25 17.53 20.80
N THR A 405 -35.88 17.48 22.10
CA THR A 405 -34.85 18.34 22.70
C THR A 405 -33.55 17.60 22.90
N ILE A 406 -32.41 18.16 22.47
CA ILE A 406 -31.10 17.55 22.73
C ILE A 406 -30.73 17.70 24.20
N VAL A 407 -30.64 16.57 24.91
CA VAL A 407 -30.30 16.53 26.32
C VAL A 407 -28.82 16.23 26.55
N TRP A 408 -28.14 15.57 25.63
CA TRP A 408 -26.72 15.29 25.72
C TRP A 408 -26.02 15.17 24.35
N VAL A 409 -24.89 15.82 24.22
CA VAL A 409 -23.93 15.57 23.16
C VAL A 409 -22.78 14.79 23.82
N ALA A 410 -22.76 13.49 23.63
CA ALA A 410 -21.94 12.57 24.41
C ALA A 410 -20.44 12.97 24.40
N ARG A 411 -19.81 12.89 25.57
CA ARG A 411 -18.44 13.32 25.86
C ARG A 411 -18.15 14.80 25.65
N LEU A 412 -19.09 15.61 25.18
CA LEU A 412 -18.87 17.03 24.91
C LEU A 412 -19.64 17.94 25.85
N ARG A 413 -20.96 17.81 25.89
CA ARG A 413 -21.76 18.75 26.65
C ARG A 413 -23.15 18.21 27.04
N ARG A 414 -23.55 18.41 28.28
CA ARG A 414 -24.92 18.22 28.78
C ARG A 414 -25.83 19.34 28.28
N GLY A 415 -27.07 19.02 27.93
CA GLY A 415 -28.16 19.96 27.67
C GLY A 415 -28.77 20.59 28.94
N ALA A 416 -29.60 21.59 28.75
CA ALA A 416 -30.22 22.32 29.86
C ALA A 416 -31.38 21.56 30.53
N ALA A 417 -32.10 20.70 29.77
CA ALA A 417 -33.27 19.97 30.30
C ALA A 417 -32.93 18.92 31.37
N GLY A 418 -33.88 18.56 32.20
CA GLY A 418 -33.80 17.52 33.20
C GLY A 418 -32.74 17.81 34.28
N ARG A 419 -32.71 19.00 34.89
CA ARG A 419 -31.72 19.37 35.90
C ARG A 419 -31.97 18.60 37.20
N VAL A 420 -30.96 17.88 37.68
CA VAL A 420 -31.01 17.28 39.02
C VAL A 420 -30.98 18.39 40.08
N THR A 421 -31.96 18.39 40.95
CA THR A 421 -32.17 19.38 42.05
C THR A 421 -32.44 18.66 43.35
N ALA A 422 -32.55 19.42 44.47
CA ALA A 422 -32.96 18.86 45.74
C ALA A 422 -34.39 18.25 45.75
N ARG A 423 -35.19 18.52 44.72
CA ARG A 423 -36.55 17.96 44.57
C ARG A 423 -36.58 16.69 43.70
N THR A 424 -35.50 16.34 43.05
CA THR A 424 -35.41 15.15 42.23
C THR A 424 -35.57 13.90 43.09
N ARG A 425 -36.42 12.99 42.67
CA ARG A 425 -36.64 11.70 43.35
C ARG A 425 -35.95 10.55 42.67
N ARG A 426 -35.90 10.59 41.34
CA ARG A 426 -35.29 9.57 40.48
C ARG A 426 -34.29 10.21 39.54
N VAL A 427 -33.10 9.68 39.51
CA VAL A 427 -32.05 10.14 38.59
C VAL A 427 -31.89 9.14 37.48
N LEU A 428 -31.92 9.64 36.23
CA LEU A 428 -31.49 8.90 35.07
C LEU A 428 -30.01 9.20 34.80
N GLU A 429 -29.16 8.20 34.98
CA GLU A 429 -27.77 8.26 34.61
C GLU A 429 -27.57 7.63 33.24
N LEU A 430 -26.91 8.36 32.34
CA LEU A 430 -26.47 7.84 31.04
C LEU A 430 -24.94 7.77 31.00
N ALA A 431 -24.40 6.63 30.56
CA ALA A 431 -22.97 6.41 30.44
C ALA A 431 -22.61 5.85 29.05
N LEU A 432 -21.61 6.44 28.38
CA LEU A 432 -21.07 5.92 27.15
C LEU A 432 -19.86 5.04 27.46
N VAL A 433 -20.01 3.74 27.26
CA VAL A 433 -19.03 2.70 27.62
C VAL A 433 -18.54 1.97 26.37
N PRO A 434 -17.34 1.36 26.36
CA PRO A 434 -16.89 0.50 25.27
C PRO A 434 -17.84 -0.68 25.08
N LEU A 435 -18.05 -1.11 23.82
CA LEU A 435 -18.60 -2.43 23.56
C LEU A 435 -17.61 -3.48 24.09
N ALA A 436 -18.09 -4.46 24.84
CA ALA A 436 -17.28 -5.61 25.19
C ALA A 436 -16.80 -6.25 23.86
N GLN A 437 -15.49 -6.39 23.69
CA GLN A 437 -14.98 -7.17 22.56
C GLN A 437 -15.43 -8.63 22.79
N PRO A 438 -16.03 -9.30 21.82
CA PRO A 438 -16.19 -10.74 21.92
C PRO A 438 -14.78 -11.33 22.09
N ASP A 439 -14.61 -12.19 23.09
CA ASP A 439 -13.37 -12.93 23.31
C ASP A 439 -12.90 -13.50 21.97
N ARG A 440 -11.73 -13.07 21.50
CA ARG A 440 -11.07 -13.73 20.37
C ARG A 440 -10.72 -15.14 20.86
N PRO A 441 -11.20 -16.20 20.22
CA PRO A 441 -10.71 -17.52 20.51
C PRO A 441 -9.19 -17.53 20.30
N GLN A 442 -8.48 -18.04 21.30
CA GLN A 442 -7.02 -18.23 21.32
C GLN A 442 -6.58 -19.17 20.21
#